data_103a9c54f5ee23f64cce2dd9da911be1
#
_entry.id   103a9c54f5ee23f64cce2dd9da911be1
#
_cell.length_a   1.000
_cell.length_b   1.000
_cell.length_c   1.000
_cell.angle_alpha   90.00
_cell.angle_beta   90.00
_cell.angle_gamma   90.00
#
_symmetry.space_group_name_H-M   'P 1'
#
loop_
_entity.id
_entity.type
_entity.pdbx_description
1 polymer ?
#
loop_
_entity_poly.entity_id
_entity_poly.type
_entity_poly.pdbx_seq_one_letter_code
_entity_poly.pdbx_strand_id
1 'polypeptide(L)'
;MKKKFACPICGYVHEGETAPEICPQCKQKVQWNVLEEGAALNFVTEHVIGIAKGTGDDMIKDLNAHFMGEATEVGMYLAMSRQADREGYPEIAEAFKRYAWEEAEHAAKFAELLGDVVWDTKTNLE
;
A
#
# COMPACT_ATOMS: atom_id res chain seq x y z
N MET A 1 -0.91 21.25 -26.85
CA MET A 1 -0.37 19.92 -26.52
C MET A 1 -1.02 19.41 -25.25
N LYS A 2 -1.60 18.23 -25.29
CA LYS A 2 -2.26 17.66 -24.11
C LYS A 2 -1.23 17.27 -23.07
N LYS A 3 -1.49 17.67 -21.84
CA LYS A 3 -0.68 17.34 -20.67
C LYS A 3 -1.47 16.38 -19.77
N LYS A 4 -0.77 15.67 -18.92
CA LYS A 4 -1.37 14.85 -17.87
C LYS A 4 -1.17 15.53 -16.53
N PHE A 5 -2.25 15.57 -15.77
CA PHE A 5 -2.28 16.19 -14.43
C PHE A 5 -2.77 15.15 -13.43
N ALA A 6 -1.99 14.89 -12.40
CA ALA A 6 -2.38 13.97 -11.33
C ALA A 6 -2.94 14.75 -10.14
N CYS A 7 -4.09 14.31 -9.64
CA CYS A 7 -4.66 14.84 -8.43
C CYS A 7 -3.81 14.41 -7.23
N PRO A 8 -3.31 15.35 -6.40
CA PRO A 8 -2.48 15.00 -5.25
C PRO A 8 -3.24 14.33 -4.11
N ILE A 9 -4.58 14.34 -4.16
CA ILE A 9 -5.41 13.76 -3.10
C ILE A 9 -5.81 12.32 -3.45
N CYS A 10 -6.38 12.09 -4.64
CA CYS A 10 -6.94 10.79 -5.00
C CYS A 10 -6.20 10.04 -6.11
N GLY A 11 -5.20 10.67 -6.73
CA GLY A 11 -4.42 10.06 -7.81
C GLY A 11 -5.09 10.06 -9.18
N TYR A 12 -6.30 10.63 -9.32
CA TYR A 12 -6.97 10.74 -10.61
C TYR A 12 -6.09 11.50 -11.61
N VAL A 13 -5.99 10.98 -12.82
CA VAL A 13 -5.21 11.61 -13.90
C VAL A 13 -6.15 12.26 -14.92
N HIS A 14 -6.02 13.57 -15.05
CA HIS A 14 -6.73 14.36 -16.06
C HIS A 14 -5.83 14.62 -17.27
N GLU A 15 -6.35 14.43 -18.46
CA GLU A 15 -5.65 14.75 -19.71
C GLU A 15 -6.30 15.96 -20.38
N GLY A 16 -5.50 16.96 -20.72
CA GLY A 16 -5.98 18.16 -21.36
C GLY A 16 -4.90 19.23 -21.46
N GLU A 17 -5.24 20.37 -22.03
CA GLU A 17 -4.32 21.51 -22.07
C GLU A 17 -4.20 22.18 -20.70
N THR A 18 -5.29 22.16 -19.94
CA THR A 18 -5.38 22.71 -18.58
C THR A 18 -6.14 21.73 -17.70
N ALA A 19 -5.91 21.81 -16.40
CA ALA A 19 -6.63 21.01 -15.43
C ALA A 19 -7.80 21.80 -14.82
N PRO A 20 -8.91 21.12 -14.46
CA PRO A 20 -10.04 21.79 -13.80
C PRO A 20 -9.65 22.24 -12.38
N GLU A 21 -10.32 23.27 -11.88
CA GLU A 21 -10.06 23.76 -10.53
C GLU A 21 -10.43 22.73 -9.45
N ILE A 22 -11.48 21.95 -9.72
CA ILE A 22 -11.99 20.91 -8.82
C ILE A 22 -11.76 19.55 -9.48
N CYS A 23 -11.16 18.62 -8.73
CA CYS A 23 -10.97 17.26 -9.21
C CYS A 23 -12.33 16.58 -9.44
N PRO A 24 -12.61 16.05 -10.65
CA PRO A 24 -13.89 15.40 -10.94
C PRO A 24 -14.10 14.09 -10.16
N GLN A 25 -13.03 13.48 -9.69
CA GLN A 25 -13.07 12.21 -8.93
C GLN A 25 -13.36 12.45 -7.46
N CYS A 26 -12.51 13.19 -6.76
CA CYS A 26 -12.66 13.41 -5.31
C CYS A 26 -13.43 14.67 -4.93
N LYS A 27 -13.79 15.51 -5.90
CA LYS A 27 -14.57 16.75 -5.73
C LYS A 27 -13.89 17.82 -4.87
N GLN A 28 -12.58 17.70 -4.66
CA GLN A 28 -11.80 18.67 -3.89
C GLN A 28 -11.13 19.67 -4.82
N LYS A 29 -10.96 20.89 -4.30
CA LYS A 29 -10.13 21.91 -4.96
C LYS A 29 -8.68 21.51 -4.75
N VAL A 30 -7.94 21.32 -5.85
CA VAL A 30 -6.58 20.77 -5.79
C VAL A 30 -5.61 21.58 -6.63
N GLN A 31 -4.34 21.55 -6.25
CA GLN A 31 -3.23 21.98 -7.11
C GLN A 31 -2.65 20.75 -7.78
N TRP A 32 -2.90 20.64 -9.06
CA TRP A 32 -2.54 19.46 -9.85
C TRP A 32 -1.03 19.33 -10.02
N ASN A 33 -0.55 18.09 -9.92
CA ASN A 33 0.82 17.75 -10.31
C ASN A 33 0.86 17.52 -11.81
N VAL A 34 1.69 18.28 -12.52
CA VAL A 34 1.89 18.09 -13.96
C VAL A 34 2.80 16.88 -14.15
N LEU A 35 2.31 15.87 -14.89
CA LEU A 35 3.09 14.69 -15.22
C LEU A 35 3.81 14.91 -16.55
N GLU A 36 5.11 14.81 -16.53
CA GLU A 36 5.94 14.75 -17.73
C GLU A 36 6.13 13.28 -18.12
N GLU A 37 6.34 13.03 -19.41
CA GLU A 37 6.60 11.68 -19.89
C GLU A 37 7.85 11.12 -19.20
N GLY A 38 7.68 9.97 -18.54
CA GLY A 38 8.74 9.33 -17.74
C GLY A 38 8.92 9.89 -16.34
N ALA A 39 8.14 10.90 -15.92
CA ALA A 39 8.19 11.43 -14.56
C ALA A 39 7.55 10.46 -13.55
N ALA A 40 8.14 10.35 -12.36
CA ALA A 40 7.55 9.61 -11.26
C ALA A 40 6.30 10.32 -10.73
N LEU A 41 5.29 9.55 -10.32
CA LEU A 41 4.11 10.09 -9.65
C LEU A 41 4.48 10.56 -8.24
N ASN A 42 4.03 11.78 -7.91
CA ASN A 42 4.14 12.28 -6.54
C ASN A 42 2.82 12.00 -5.81
N PHE A 43 2.90 11.34 -4.68
CA PHE A 43 1.75 11.06 -3.83
C PHE A 43 1.72 12.02 -2.65
N VAL A 44 0.52 12.27 -2.11
CA VAL A 44 0.34 13.13 -0.92
C VAL A 44 1.11 12.59 0.28
N THR A 45 1.14 11.27 0.40
CA THR A 45 1.93 10.59 1.41
C THR A 45 2.98 9.76 0.69
N GLU A 46 4.22 10.17 0.81
CA GLU A 46 5.32 9.41 0.25
C GLU A 46 5.72 8.27 1.18
N HIS A 47 5.77 7.07 0.61
CA HIS A 47 6.36 5.93 1.27
C HIS A 47 7.85 5.88 0.96
N VAL A 48 8.65 6.34 1.91
CA VAL A 48 10.10 6.22 1.81
C VAL A 48 10.49 4.89 2.44
N ILE A 49 11.01 3.98 1.62
CA ILE A 49 11.49 2.68 2.11
C ILE A 49 12.57 2.90 3.15
N GLY A 50 12.42 2.29 4.32
CA GLY A 50 13.37 2.38 5.41
C GLY A 50 13.27 3.69 6.21
N ILE A 51 12.17 4.41 6.13
CA ILE A 51 12.00 5.67 6.87
C ILE A 51 12.15 5.51 8.39
N ALA A 52 11.90 4.31 8.91
CA ALA A 52 12.08 4.03 10.34
C ALA A 52 13.54 3.86 10.76
N LYS A 53 14.46 3.70 9.80
CA LYS A 53 15.90 3.61 10.10
C LYS A 53 16.39 4.91 10.75
N GLY A 54 17.14 4.80 11.82
CA GLY A 54 17.60 5.95 12.59
C GLY A 54 16.64 6.41 13.70
N THR A 55 15.47 5.79 13.83
CA THR A 55 14.63 5.91 15.02
C THR A 55 15.22 5.08 16.16
N GLY A 56 14.74 5.26 17.39
CA GLY A 56 15.26 4.50 18.55
C GLY A 56 15.04 2.98 18.41
N ASP A 57 15.88 2.21 19.11
CA ASP A 57 15.81 0.75 19.11
C ASP A 57 14.43 0.21 19.52
N ASP A 58 13.75 0.88 20.43
CA ASP A 58 12.40 0.51 20.87
C ASP A 58 11.40 0.59 19.72
N MET A 59 11.49 1.62 18.88
CA MET A 59 10.63 1.78 17.71
C MET A 59 10.87 0.65 16.70
N ILE A 60 12.11 0.34 16.41
CA ILE A 60 12.49 -0.74 15.48
C ILE A 60 12.00 -2.09 16.01
N LYS A 61 12.16 -2.34 17.30
CA LYS A 61 11.67 -3.57 17.96
C LYS A 61 10.16 -3.70 17.84
N ASP A 62 9.42 -2.62 18.10
CA ASP A 62 7.96 -2.61 17.99
C ASP A 62 7.48 -2.83 16.56
N LEU A 63 8.11 -2.20 15.57
CA LEU A 63 7.78 -2.39 14.17
C LEU A 63 8.04 -3.84 13.72
N ASN A 64 9.13 -4.45 14.15
CA ASN A 64 9.41 -5.86 13.88
C ASN A 64 8.36 -6.78 14.52
N ALA A 65 7.95 -6.48 15.75
CA ALA A 65 6.90 -7.24 16.42
C ALA A 65 5.56 -7.15 15.68
N HIS A 66 5.20 -5.97 15.19
CA HIS A 66 4.01 -5.77 14.37
C HIS A 66 4.11 -6.52 13.04
N PHE A 67 5.25 -6.43 12.36
CA PHE A 67 5.47 -7.19 11.13
C PHE A 67 5.27 -8.70 11.35
N MET A 68 5.86 -9.25 12.39
CA MET A 68 5.72 -10.68 12.74
C MET A 68 4.28 -11.03 13.12
N GLY A 69 3.60 -10.17 13.88
CA GLY A 69 2.20 -10.36 14.25
C GLY A 69 1.28 -10.41 13.05
N GLU A 70 1.39 -9.44 12.15
CA GLU A 70 0.59 -9.37 10.93
C GLU A 70 0.84 -10.57 10.00
N ALA A 71 2.10 -10.95 9.83
CA ALA A 71 2.46 -12.12 9.03
C ALA A 71 1.90 -13.43 9.62
N THR A 72 1.89 -13.54 10.94
CA THR A 72 1.28 -14.66 11.66
C THR A 72 -0.23 -14.71 11.43
N GLU A 73 -0.91 -13.57 11.48
CA GLU A 73 -2.35 -13.47 11.27
C GLU A 73 -2.77 -13.85 9.86
N VAL A 74 -1.93 -13.58 8.84
CA VAL A 74 -2.17 -14.06 7.47
C VAL A 74 -2.34 -15.57 7.45
N GLY A 75 -1.42 -16.31 8.06
CA GLY A 75 -1.47 -17.77 8.14
C GLY A 75 -2.68 -18.26 8.92
N MET A 76 -2.98 -17.61 10.04
CA MET A 76 -4.12 -17.95 10.90
C MET A 76 -5.44 -17.79 10.14
N TYR A 77 -5.68 -16.66 9.50
CA TYR A 77 -6.91 -16.41 8.75
C TYR A 77 -7.06 -17.34 7.54
N LEU A 78 -5.97 -17.68 6.85
CA LEU A 78 -6.03 -18.67 5.76
C LEU A 78 -6.39 -20.06 6.27
N ALA A 79 -5.87 -20.47 7.42
CA ALA A 79 -6.23 -21.73 8.05
C ALA A 79 -7.71 -21.75 8.47
N MET A 80 -8.19 -20.65 9.05
CA MET A 80 -9.61 -20.47 9.41
C MET A 80 -10.51 -20.52 8.17
N SER A 81 -10.08 -19.93 7.06
CA SER A 81 -10.79 -20.00 5.78
C SER A 81 -10.95 -21.43 5.30
N ARG A 82 -9.87 -22.21 5.32
CA ARG A 82 -9.89 -23.62 4.93
C ARG A 82 -10.81 -24.46 5.81
N GLN A 83 -10.82 -24.17 7.10
CA GLN A 83 -11.72 -24.85 8.04
C GLN A 83 -13.18 -24.51 7.76
N ALA A 84 -13.49 -23.27 7.50
CA ALA A 84 -14.84 -22.84 7.13
C ALA A 84 -15.32 -23.53 5.85
N ASP A 85 -14.45 -23.69 4.85
CA ASP A 85 -14.77 -24.46 3.63
C ASP A 85 -15.09 -25.93 3.95
N ARG A 86 -14.30 -26.58 4.80
CA ARG A 86 -14.52 -27.99 5.20
C ARG A 86 -15.86 -28.17 5.93
N GLU A 87 -16.27 -27.16 6.67
CA GLU A 87 -17.53 -27.19 7.42
C GLU A 87 -18.73 -26.73 6.59
N GLY A 88 -18.53 -26.31 5.35
CA GLY A 88 -19.61 -25.93 4.44
C GLY A 88 -20.06 -24.46 4.56
N TYR A 89 -19.15 -23.57 4.98
CA TYR A 89 -19.42 -22.13 5.09
C TYR A 89 -18.58 -21.32 4.10
N PRO A 90 -18.90 -21.38 2.78
CA PRO A 90 -18.06 -20.74 1.77
C PRO A 90 -17.99 -19.22 1.89
N GLU A 91 -19.05 -18.58 2.36
CA GLU A 91 -19.11 -17.12 2.56
C GLU A 91 -18.19 -16.67 3.70
N ILE A 92 -18.13 -17.46 4.77
CA ILE A 92 -17.23 -17.23 5.90
C ILE A 92 -15.79 -17.48 5.47
N ALA A 93 -15.55 -18.54 4.70
CA ALA A 93 -14.23 -18.83 4.15
C ALA A 93 -13.70 -17.67 3.31
N GLU A 94 -14.54 -17.09 2.47
CA GLU A 94 -14.17 -15.92 1.66
C GLU A 94 -13.87 -14.69 2.51
N ALA A 95 -14.62 -14.46 3.58
CA ALA A 95 -14.37 -13.37 4.52
C ALA A 95 -12.98 -13.52 5.17
N PHE A 96 -12.62 -14.70 5.63
CA PHE A 96 -11.31 -14.96 6.23
C PHE A 96 -10.17 -14.76 5.23
N LYS A 97 -10.34 -15.14 3.95
CA LYS A 97 -9.35 -14.86 2.91
C LYS A 97 -9.11 -13.36 2.73
N ARG A 98 -10.18 -12.57 2.75
CA ARG A 98 -10.06 -11.10 2.65
C ARG A 98 -9.33 -10.53 3.86
N TYR A 99 -9.62 -11.00 5.05
CA TYR A 99 -8.90 -10.57 6.26
C TYR A 99 -7.43 -10.95 6.17
N ALA A 100 -7.11 -12.14 5.70
CA ALA A 100 -5.72 -12.55 5.49
C ALA A 100 -4.98 -11.60 4.54
N TRP A 101 -5.64 -11.17 3.46
CA TRP A 101 -5.06 -10.22 2.52
C TRP A 101 -4.84 -8.85 3.15
N GLU A 102 -5.78 -8.37 3.96
CA GLU A 102 -5.63 -7.11 4.70
C GLU A 102 -4.43 -7.15 5.64
N GLU A 103 -4.25 -8.24 6.37
CA GLU A 103 -3.08 -8.42 7.24
C GLU A 103 -1.78 -8.51 6.44
N ALA A 104 -1.82 -9.11 5.26
CA ALA A 104 -0.66 -9.15 4.36
C ALA A 104 -0.24 -7.74 3.91
N GLU A 105 -1.22 -6.88 3.60
CA GLU A 105 -0.95 -5.47 3.26
C GLU A 105 -0.36 -4.70 4.45
N HIS A 106 -0.86 -4.95 5.67
CA HIS A 106 -0.29 -4.35 6.88
C HIS A 106 1.16 -4.82 7.10
N ALA A 107 1.42 -6.11 6.96
CA ALA A 107 2.78 -6.66 7.09
C ALA A 107 3.73 -6.03 6.05
N ALA A 108 3.29 -5.91 4.80
CA ALA A 108 4.07 -5.28 3.74
C ALA A 108 4.43 -3.84 4.11
N LYS A 109 3.49 -3.09 4.68
CA LYS A 109 3.74 -1.71 5.10
C LYS A 109 4.80 -1.63 6.20
N PHE A 110 4.74 -2.49 7.19
CA PHE A 110 5.77 -2.54 8.23
C PHE A 110 7.14 -2.92 7.66
N ALA A 111 7.18 -3.86 6.72
CA ALA A 111 8.42 -4.23 6.03
C ALA A 111 9.02 -3.05 5.25
N GLU A 112 8.19 -2.27 4.59
CA GLU A 112 8.62 -1.06 3.86
C GLU A 112 9.17 0.01 4.82
N LEU A 113 8.51 0.23 5.96
CA LEU A 113 8.98 1.18 6.98
C LEU A 113 10.35 0.78 7.53
N LEU A 114 10.55 -0.50 7.78
CA LEU A 114 11.82 -1.05 8.27
C LEU A 114 12.90 -1.06 7.17
N GLY A 115 12.52 -1.39 5.94
CA GLY A 115 13.40 -1.41 4.78
C GLY A 115 14.39 -2.58 4.73
N ASP A 116 14.22 -3.60 5.58
CA ASP A 116 15.18 -4.70 5.70
C ASP A 116 14.99 -5.83 4.69
N VAL A 117 13.79 -5.94 4.12
CA VAL A 117 13.40 -7.02 3.19
C VAL A 117 12.96 -6.48 1.82
N VAL A 118 13.24 -5.21 1.55
CA VAL A 118 12.81 -4.54 0.31
C VAL A 118 14.03 -4.03 -0.43
N TRP A 119 14.30 -4.63 -1.58
CA TRP A 119 15.38 -4.24 -2.49
C TRP A 119 14.80 -3.88 -3.85
N ASP A 120 15.66 -3.57 -4.83
CA ASP A 120 15.19 -3.44 -6.20
C ASP A 120 14.77 -4.82 -6.75
N THR A 121 14.00 -4.81 -7.84
CA THR A 121 13.42 -6.03 -8.39
C THR A 121 14.46 -7.08 -8.76
N LYS A 122 15.58 -6.64 -9.30
CA LYS A 122 16.67 -7.56 -9.68
C LYS A 122 17.23 -8.29 -8.46
N THR A 123 17.55 -7.54 -7.41
CA THR A 123 18.06 -8.08 -6.15
C THR A 123 17.04 -9.00 -5.47
N ASN A 124 15.77 -8.63 -5.52
CA ASN A 124 14.71 -9.48 -4.95
C ASN A 124 14.55 -10.82 -5.69
N LEU A 125 14.97 -10.90 -6.95
CA LEU A 125 14.92 -12.14 -7.74
C LEU A 125 16.15 -13.03 -7.55
N GLU A 126 17.24 -12.50 -7.08
CA GLU A 126 18.50 -13.21 -6.81
C GLU A 126 18.48 -13.91 -5.45
#